data_897d2959eb776234dce4ebc34bc13cfc
#
_entry.id   897d2959eb776234dce4ebc34bc13cfc
#
_cell.length_a   1.000
_cell.length_b   1.000
_cell.length_c   1.000
_cell.angle_alpha   90.00
_cell.angle_beta   90.00
_cell.angle_gamma   90.00
#
_symmetry.space_group_name_H-M   'P 1'
#
loop_
_entity.id
_entity.type
_entity.pdbx_description
1 polymer ?
#
loop_
_entity_poly.entity_id
_entity_poly.type
_entity_poly.pdbx_seq_one_letter_code
_entity_poly.pdbx_strand_id
1 'polypeptide(L)'
;MPTARDRNPERLRDHLVEDVLGMLRASRQTPWGRLLGAWLKRPAGQLAALAFEFESRVQTMGLPEACRALLPRFITSSYASLPAEIPSSGPLLIAANHPGLVDGVLIAARVARRDLKIVVSNLDIFSRLEGIQRHIILTSKETHERLIVVREAIRHLQQGGALLIFPGGMLEPDPALFPGLQHALRRWSASLNIILRRAPETKVTIAIVSGVISPAFLRNPLSRFQRSAIDRQKAAQVLQAVRQLISDRTPDITPRIHFSAPTAVSELYAHLATGDPLEAIRLRALDLIQRLPYAHVLDNPG
;
A
#
# COMPACT_ATOMS: atom_id res chain seq x y z
N MET A 1 21.83 -16.25 1.37
CA MET A 1 21.72 -15.84 -0.05
C MET A 1 20.77 -16.80 -0.75
N PRO A 2 19.66 -16.34 -1.32
CA PRO A 2 18.77 -17.21 -2.11
C PRO A 2 19.54 -17.77 -3.30
N THR A 3 19.38 -19.06 -3.53
CA THR A 3 20.07 -19.74 -4.62
C THR A 3 19.40 -19.41 -5.96
N ALA A 4 20.09 -19.56 -7.09
CA ALA A 4 19.53 -19.37 -8.44
C ALA A 4 18.24 -20.21 -8.68
N ARG A 5 17.98 -21.23 -7.86
CA ARG A 5 16.73 -22.02 -7.82
C ARG A 5 15.51 -21.21 -7.34
N ASP A 6 15.71 -20.11 -6.59
CA ASP A 6 14.60 -19.30 -6.05
C ASP A 6 14.03 -18.28 -7.05
N ARG A 7 14.76 -18.02 -8.16
CA ARG A 7 14.31 -17.15 -9.26
C ARG A 7 13.49 -17.89 -10.33
N ASN A 8 12.72 -18.90 -9.95
CA ASN A 8 11.85 -19.59 -10.89
C ASN A 8 10.49 -18.91 -11.01
N PRO A 9 10.13 -18.31 -12.17
CA PRO A 9 8.84 -17.65 -12.41
C PRO A 9 7.64 -18.58 -12.17
N GLU A 10 7.79 -19.88 -12.42
CA GLU A 10 6.71 -20.84 -12.19
C GLU A 10 6.40 -21.05 -10.71
N ARG A 11 7.43 -21.10 -9.86
CA ARG A 11 7.24 -21.18 -8.41
C ARG A 11 6.58 -19.92 -7.88
N LEU A 12 7.05 -18.75 -8.32
CA LEU A 12 6.42 -17.48 -7.92
C LEU A 12 4.95 -17.43 -8.36
N ARG A 13 4.65 -17.86 -9.59
CA ARG A 13 3.26 -17.98 -10.07
C ARG A 13 2.41 -18.85 -9.15
N ASP A 14 2.92 -20.02 -8.75
CA ASP A 14 2.14 -20.97 -7.96
C ASP A 14 1.90 -20.43 -6.54
N HIS A 15 2.86 -19.73 -5.94
CA HIS A 15 2.67 -19.01 -4.66
C HIS A 15 1.66 -17.87 -4.79
N LEU A 16 1.73 -17.06 -5.85
CA LEU A 16 0.76 -16.00 -6.10
C LEU A 16 -0.68 -16.53 -6.22
N VAL A 17 -0.85 -17.70 -6.83
CA VAL A 17 -2.16 -18.36 -6.89
C VAL A 17 -2.64 -18.74 -5.48
N GLU A 18 -1.77 -19.29 -4.62
CA GLU A 18 -2.12 -19.63 -3.23
C GLU A 18 -2.47 -18.38 -2.41
N ASP A 19 -1.69 -17.31 -2.55
CA ASP A 19 -1.95 -16.04 -1.86
C ASP A 19 -3.32 -15.47 -2.24
N VAL A 20 -3.67 -15.47 -3.53
CA VAL A 20 -4.96 -15.00 -4.01
C VAL A 20 -6.10 -15.90 -3.53
N LEU A 21 -5.93 -17.22 -3.58
CA LEU A 21 -6.92 -18.17 -3.04
C LEU A 21 -7.13 -17.94 -1.55
N GLY A 22 -6.05 -17.77 -0.77
CA GLY A 22 -6.12 -17.45 0.65
C GLY A 22 -6.84 -16.13 0.93
N MET A 23 -6.57 -15.11 0.13
CA MET A 23 -7.22 -13.79 0.22
C MET A 23 -8.73 -13.89 -0.06
N LEU A 24 -9.14 -14.76 -0.99
CA LEU A 24 -10.53 -15.04 -1.34
C LEU A 24 -11.19 -16.11 -0.44
N ARG A 25 -10.46 -16.63 0.57
CA ARG A 25 -10.90 -17.73 1.44
C ARG A 25 -11.33 -18.99 0.66
N ALA A 26 -10.70 -19.23 -0.49
CA ALA A 26 -10.89 -20.41 -1.31
C ALA A 26 -9.78 -21.44 -1.04
N SER A 27 -10.11 -22.73 -1.06
CA SER A 27 -9.14 -23.81 -0.86
C SER A 27 -9.05 -24.68 -2.10
N ARG A 28 -7.83 -25.02 -2.54
CA ARG A 28 -7.61 -26.01 -3.62
C ARG A 28 -8.13 -27.41 -3.31
N GLN A 29 -8.45 -27.70 -2.07
CA GLN A 29 -9.06 -28.98 -1.69
C GLN A 29 -10.49 -29.10 -2.20
N THR A 30 -11.17 -27.99 -2.48
CA THR A 30 -12.51 -27.97 -3.07
C THR A 30 -12.47 -27.99 -4.60
N PRO A 31 -13.45 -28.59 -5.29
CA PRO A 31 -13.54 -28.56 -6.76
C PRO A 31 -13.54 -27.12 -7.30
N TRP A 32 -14.26 -26.23 -6.65
CA TRP A 32 -14.33 -24.81 -7.01
C TRP A 32 -12.97 -24.10 -6.84
N GLY A 33 -12.27 -24.33 -5.74
CA GLY A 33 -10.92 -23.75 -5.53
C GLY A 33 -9.90 -24.28 -6.52
N ARG A 34 -10.01 -25.53 -6.97
CA ARG A 34 -9.16 -26.08 -8.06
C ARG A 34 -9.42 -25.37 -9.39
N LEU A 35 -10.69 -25.17 -9.75
CA LEU A 35 -11.08 -24.46 -10.96
C LEU A 35 -10.59 -23.00 -10.93
N LEU A 36 -10.83 -22.31 -9.81
CA LEU A 36 -10.37 -20.94 -9.60
C LEU A 36 -8.83 -20.85 -9.65
N GLY A 37 -8.12 -21.77 -9.01
CA GLY A 37 -6.66 -21.84 -9.06
C GLY A 37 -6.13 -22.06 -10.46
N ALA A 38 -6.78 -22.92 -11.26
CA ALA A 38 -6.41 -23.13 -12.66
C ALA A 38 -6.61 -21.85 -13.51
N TRP A 39 -7.72 -21.15 -13.28
CA TRP A 39 -8.01 -19.87 -13.94
C TRP A 39 -7.03 -18.76 -13.57
N LEU A 40 -6.57 -18.73 -12.32
CA LEU A 40 -5.61 -17.74 -11.82
C LEU A 40 -4.18 -17.99 -12.31
N LYS A 41 -3.81 -19.16 -12.83
CA LYS A 41 -2.43 -19.46 -13.26
C LYS A 41 -1.90 -18.48 -14.30
N ARG A 42 -2.72 -18.12 -15.30
CA ARG A 42 -2.29 -17.19 -16.36
C ARG A 42 -2.02 -15.78 -15.80
N PRO A 43 -2.96 -15.11 -15.11
CA PRO A 43 -2.67 -13.79 -14.54
C PRO A 43 -1.56 -13.82 -13.49
N ALA A 44 -1.45 -14.87 -12.68
CA ALA A 44 -0.35 -15.01 -11.73
C ALA A 44 1.02 -15.13 -12.43
N GLY A 45 1.10 -15.85 -13.56
CA GLY A 45 2.31 -15.92 -14.38
C GLY A 45 2.71 -14.56 -14.96
N GLN A 46 1.74 -13.79 -15.43
CA GLN A 46 1.98 -12.42 -15.92
C GLN A 46 2.41 -11.47 -14.79
N LEU A 47 1.81 -11.60 -13.59
CA LEU A 47 2.24 -10.84 -12.43
C LEU A 47 3.66 -11.20 -12.01
N ALA A 48 4.03 -12.49 -12.04
CA ALA A 48 5.39 -12.93 -11.74
C ALA A 48 6.41 -12.33 -12.73
N ALA A 49 6.11 -12.36 -14.04
CA ALA A 49 6.95 -11.75 -15.05
C ALA A 49 7.11 -10.23 -14.84
N LEU A 50 5.99 -9.55 -14.57
CA LEU A 50 5.98 -8.11 -14.27
C LEU A 50 6.78 -7.77 -13.00
N ALA A 51 6.75 -8.63 -11.99
CA ALA A 51 7.52 -8.45 -10.76
C ALA A 51 9.03 -8.51 -11.01
N PHE A 52 9.51 -9.47 -11.81
CA PHE A 52 10.93 -9.54 -12.20
C PHE A 52 11.35 -8.38 -13.11
N GLU A 53 10.49 -7.95 -14.02
CA GLU A 53 10.73 -6.75 -14.84
C GLU A 53 10.83 -5.51 -13.95
N PHE A 54 9.92 -5.34 -13.00
CA PHE A 54 9.94 -4.25 -12.03
C PHE A 54 11.21 -4.27 -11.20
N GLU A 55 11.63 -5.45 -10.68
CA GLU A 55 12.90 -5.61 -9.97
C GLU A 55 14.10 -5.12 -10.79
N SER A 56 14.19 -5.54 -12.06
CA SER A 56 15.24 -5.10 -12.96
C SER A 56 15.24 -3.59 -13.16
N ARG A 57 14.07 -2.98 -13.29
CA ARG A 57 13.92 -1.53 -13.40
C ARG A 57 14.32 -0.82 -12.11
N VAL A 58 13.98 -1.36 -10.94
CA VAL A 58 14.42 -0.80 -9.64
C VAL A 58 15.95 -0.79 -9.53
N GLN A 59 16.60 -1.86 -9.99
CA GLN A 59 18.06 -1.95 -9.97
C GLN A 59 18.73 -0.95 -10.92
N THR A 60 18.15 -0.69 -12.08
CA THR A 60 18.76 0.16 -13.13
C THR A 60 18.44 1.63 -12.96
N MET A 61 17.22 2.00 -12.61
CA MET A 61 16.77 3.38 -12.58
C MET A 61 16.35 3.88 -11.18
N GLY A 62 16.21 2.97 -10.20
CA GLY A 62 15.75 3.28 -8.84
C GLY A 62 14.24 3.11 -8.67
N LEU A 63 13.81 3.05 -7.39
CA LEU A 63 12.42 2.76 -7.03
C LEU A 63 11.40 3.77 -7.60
N PRO A 64 11.59 5.10 -7.49
CA PRO A 64 10.58 6.06 -7.97
C PRO A 64 10.33 5.97 -9.47
N GLU A 65 11.39 5.86 -10.27
CA GLU A 65 11.34 5.76 -11.71
C GLU A 65 10.69 4.44 -12.16
N ALA A 66 11.07 3.33 -11.51
CA ALA A 66 10.46 2.02 -11.75
C ALA A 66 8.96 2.03 -11.43
N CYS A 67 8.56 2.68 -10.32
CA CYS A 67 7.15 2.87 -9.99
C CYS A 67 6.41 3.69 -11.04
N ARG A 68 6.99 4.80 -11.51
CA ARG A 68 6.37 5.60 -12.60
C ARG A 68 6.20 4.80 -13.89
N ALA A 69 7.18 3.98 -14.23
CA ALA A 69 7.11 3.12 -15.41
C ALA A 69 6.11 1.96 -15.29
N LEU A 70 5.79 1.54 -14.05
CA LEU A 70 4.84 0.47 -13.77
C LEU A 70 3.39 0.95 -13.80
N LEU A 71 3.12 2.18 -13.34
CA LEU A 71 1.76 2.72 -13.16
C LEU A 71 0.86 2.63 -14.40
N PRO A 72 1.31 2.90 -15.64
CA PRO A 72 0.46 2.82 -16.84
C PRO A 72 -0.16 1.43 -17.08
N ARG A 73 0.38 0.37 -16.49
CA ARG A 73 -0.24 -0.98 -16.53
C ARG A 73 -1.52 -1.08 -15.71
N PHE A 74 -1.68 -0.22 -14.70
CA PHE A 74 -2.75 -0.35 -13.69
C PHE A 74 -3.71 0.84 -13.67
N ILE A 75 -3.28 2.01 -14.11
CA ILE A 75 -4.08 3.24 -14.05
C ILE A 75 -3.91 4.05 -15.33
N THR A 76 -4.95 4.78 -15.71
CA THR A 76 -4.90 5.69 -16.88
C THR A 76 -4.13 6.97 -16.54
N SER A 77 -4.40 7.54 -15.38
CA SER A 77 -3.75 8.75 -14.86
C SER A 77 -3.83 8.77 -13.34
N SER A 78 -3.15 9.70 -12.69
CA SER A 78 -3.30 9.93 -11.25
C SER A 78 -3.17 11.41 -10.93
N TYR A 79 -3.92 11.86 -9.93
CA TYR A 79 -3.84 13.20 -9.39
C TYR A 79 -3.14 13.19 -8.03
N ALA A 80 -2.25 14.14 -7.80
CA ALA A 80 -1.65 14.33 -6.48
C ALA A 80 -1.76 15.82 -6.08
N SER A 81 -2.31 16.05 -4.90
CA SER A 81 -2.29 17.35 -4.24
C SER A 81 -1.14 17.40 -3.25
N LEU A 82 -0.21 18.29 -3.50
CA LEU A 82 0.97 18.52 -2.68
C LEU A 82 0.92 19.98 -2.17
N PRO A 83 0.50 20.20 -0.91
CA PRO A 83 0.41 21.56 -0.37
C PRO A 83 1.79 22.18 -0.09
N ALA A 84 2.83 21.35 -0.05
CA ALA A 84 4.22 21.75 0.09
C ALA A 84 5.13 20.70 -0.56
N GLU A 85 6.36 21.11 -0.88
CA GLU A 85 7.35 20.22 -1.47
C GLU A 85 7.74 19.09 -0.50
N ILE A 86 7.80 17.86 -1.01
CA ILE A 86 8.31 16.72 -0.25
C ILE A 86 9.83 16.86 -0.13
N PRO A 87 10.40 16.76 1.09
CA PRO A 87 11.84 16.88 1.29
C PRO A 87 12.62 15.86 0.46
N SER A 88 13.58 16.33 -0.34
CA SER A 88 14.45 15.48 -1.18
C SER A 88 15.48 14.69 -0.37
N SER A 89 15.73 15.08 0.87
CA SER A 89 16.68 14.44 1.80
C SER A 89 16.22 14.62 3.25
N GLY A 90 16.91 13.97 4.16
CA GLY A 90 16.60 13.97 5.59
C GLY A 90 15.49 13.01 5.98
N PRO A 91 15.30 12.75 7.28
CA PRO A 91 14.36 11.73 7.75
C PRO A 91 12.91 12.15 7.47
N LEU A 92 12.18 11.28 6.75
CA LEU A 92 10.81 11.51 6.35
C LEU A 92 9.96 10.27 6.62
N LEU A 93 8.87 10.41 7.35
CA LEU A 93 7.87 9.38 7.52
C LEU A 93 6.60 9.77 6.76
N ILE A 94 6.15 8.89 5.87
CA ILE A 94 4.87 8.96 5.17
C ILE A 94 3.92 7.97 5.81
N ALA A 95 2.88 8.45 6.49
CA ALA A 95 1.80 7.62 7.01
C ALA A 95 0.62 7.67 6.04
N ALA A 96 0.20 6.52 5.52
CA ALA A 96 -0.85 6.47 4.50
C ALA A 96 -1.96 5.48 4.85
N ASN A 97 -3.19 5.74 4.37
CA ASN A 97 -4.22 4.72 4.29
C ASN A 97 -3.89 3.72 3.19
N HIS A 98 -4.51 2.55 3.24
CA HIS A 98 -4.24 1.43 2.33
C HIS A 98 -5.52 0.93 1.65
N PRO A 99 -6.09 1.69 0.67
CA PRO A 99 -7.31 1.26 -0.02
C PRO A 99 -7.08 0.19 -1.09
N GLY A 100 -5.85 -0.03 -1.57
CA GLY A 100 -5.63 -0.94 -2.70
C GLY A 100 -4.23 -1.51 -2.86
N LEU A 101 -4.03 -2.23 -3.98
CA LEU A 101 -2.77 -2.91 -4.27
C LEU A 101 -1.70 -1.98 -4.85
N VAL A 102 -2.09 -0.82 -5.41
CA VAL A 102 -1.17 0.09 -6.12
C VAL A 102 -0.74 1.31 -5.30
N ASP A 103 -1.22 1.45 -4.08
CA ASP A 103 -1.02 2.64 -3.24
C ASP A 103 0.46 2.92 -2.99
N GLY A 104 1.21 1.89 -2.60
CA GLY A 104 2.65 2.00 -2.35
C GLY A 104 3.41 2.46 -3.59
N VAL A 105 3.03 1.93 -4.76
CA VAL A 105 3.61 2.31 -6.07
C VAL A 105 3.27 3.75 -6.41
N LEU A 106 2.01 4.16 -6.21
CA LEU A 106 1.54 5.53 -6.43
C LEU A 106 2.28 6.53 -5.56
N ILE A 107 2.41 6.24 -4.26
CA ILE A 107 3.09 7.13 -3.31
C ILE A 107 4.59 7.18 -3.63
N ALA A 108 5.25 6.04 -3.86
CA ALA A 108 6.67 5.99 -4.18
C ALA A 108 7.01 6.78 -5.46
N ALA A 109 6.16 6.70 -6.49
CA ALA A 109 6.33 7.45 -7.73
C ALA A 109 6.23 8.97 -7.51
N ARG A 110 5.43 9.43 -6.54
CA ARG A 110 5.19 10.85 -6.24
C ARG A 110 6.19 11.43 -5.26
N VAL A 111 6.58 10.66 -4.23
CA VAL A 111 7.56 11.07 -3.22
C VAL A 111 8.95 11.23 -3.83
N ALA A 112 9.26 10.47 -4.88
CA ALA A 112 10.50 10.58 -5.69
C ALA A 112 11.81 10.45 -4.88
N ARG A 113 11.79 9.74 -3.75
CA ARG A 113 12.96 9.48 -2.89
C ARG A 113 13.59 8.14 -3.24
N ARG A 114 14.86 8.14 -3.64
CA ARG A 114 15.61 6.90 -3.96
C ARG A 114 15.91 6.03 -2.75
N ASP A 115 15.95 6.63 -1.57
CA ASP A 115 16.17 5.98 -0.28
C ASP A 115 14.87 5.55 0.40
N LEU A 116 13.71 5.68 -0.29
CA LEU A 116 12.43 5.26 0.26
C LEU A 116 12.42 3.76 0.58
N LYS A 117 12.05 3.45 1.82
CA LYS A 117 11.64 2.10 2.24
C LYS A 117 10.15 2.05 2.51
N ILE A 118 9.53 0.94 2.16
CA ILE A 118 8.09 0.68 2.35
C ILE A 118 7.94 -0.48 3.32
N VAL A 119 7.14 -0.29 4.37
CA VAL A 119 6.77 -1.41 5.26
C VAL A 119 5.68 -2.23 4.58
N VAL A 120 5.99 -3.49 4.28
CA VAL A 120 5.11 -4.41 3.56
C VAL A 120 4.91 -5.71 4.32
N SER A 121 3.76 -6.37 4.10
CA SER A 121 3.53 -7.70 4.66
C SER A 121 4.54 -8.71 4.09
N ASN A 122 4.93 -9.68 4.90
CA ASN A 122 5.82 -10.76 4.48
C ASN A 122 5.07 -11.69 3.52
N LEU A 123 5.03 -11.30 2.24
CA LEU A 123 4.53 -12.13 1.14
C LEU A 123 5.73 -12.74 0.41
N ASP A 124 5.59 -13.98 -0.03
CA ASP A 124 6.64 -14.74 -0.72
C ASP A 124 7.23 -14.03 -1.93
N ILE A 125 6.44 -13.21 -2.63
CA ILE A 125 6.90 -12.41 -3.75
C ILE A 125 8.08 -11.50 -3.35
N PHE A 126 8.01 -10.83 -2.20
CA PHE A 126 9.03 -9.88 -1.78
C PHE A 126 10.33 -10.55 -1.33
N SER A 127 10.26 -11.77 -0.79
CA SER A 127 11.46 -12.53 -0.41
C SER A 127 12.28 -13.00 -1.62
N ARG A 128 11.64 -13.09 -2.80
CA ARG A 128 12.25 -13.57 -4.05
C ARG A 128 12.82 -12.47 -4.95
N LEU A 129 12.55 -11.21 -4.64
CA LEU A 129 12.95 -10.04 -5.42
C LEU A 129 14.06 -9.27 -4.68
N GLU A 130 15.32 -9.74 -4.83
CA GLU A 130 16.49 -9.20 -4.13
C GLU A 130 16.69 -7.68 -4.37
N GLY A 131 16.46 -7.22 -5.60
CA GLY A 131 16.61 -5.82 -5.96
C GLY A 131 15.64 -4.89 -5.24
N ILE A 132 14.51 -5.43 -4.79
CA ILE A 132 13.48 -4.67 -4.06
C ILE A 132 13.75 -4.71 -2.54
N GLN A 133 14.44 -5.73 -2.01
CA GLN A 133 14.62 -5.92 -0.57
C GLN A 133 15.24 -4.70 0.13
N ARG A 134 16.15 -3.97 -0.55
CA ARG A 134 16.72 -2.74 0.00
C ARG A 134 15.69 -1.61 0.19
N HIS A 135 14.55 -1.69 -0.48
CA HIS A 135 13.46 -0.71 -0.46
C HIS A 135 12.24 -1.16 0.37
N ILE A 136 12.33 -2.30 1.04
CA ILE A 136 11.22 -2.80 1.86
C ILE A 136 11.70 -3.16 3.26
N ILE A 137 10.77 -3.08 4.21
CA ILE A 137 10.88 -3.66 5.55
C ILE A 137 9.74 -4.65 5.67
N LEU A 138 10.06 -5.95 5.77
CA LEU A 138 9.07 -7.00 5.85
C LEU A 138 8.46 -7.07 7.25
N THR A 139 7.14 -7.00 7.35
CA THR A 139 6.41 -7.16 8.62
C THR A 139 5.68 -8.49 8.66
N SER A 140 5.64 -9.10 9.84
CA SER A 140 4.93 -10.32 10.14
C SER A 140 3.84 -10.10 11.18
N LYS A 141 2.99 -11.10 11.37
CA LYS A 141 1.98 -11.11 12.43
C LYS A 141 2.55 -11.41 13.80
N GLU A 142 3.76 -11.96 13.88
CA GLU A 142 4.40 -12.35 15.12
C GLU A 142 4.96 -11.12 15.87
N THR A 143 4.74 -11.10 17.20
CA THR A 143 5.08 -9.93 18.03
C THR A 143 6.57 -9.61 18.04
N HIS A 144 7.43 -10.63 18.09
CA HIS A 144 8.88 -10.40 18.09
C HIS A 144 9.39 -9.84 16.75
N GLU A 145 8.81 -10.25 15.62
CA GLU A 145 9.16 -9.72 14.30
C GLU A 145 8.70 -8.27 14.13
N ARG A 146 7.58 -7.88 14.77
CA ARG A 146 7.15 -6.46 14.78
C ARG A 146 8.18 -5.56 15.46
N LEU A 147 8.89 -6.04 16.48
CA LEU A 147 9.97 -5.27 17.11
C LEU A 147 11.16 -5.07 16.18
N ILE A 148 11.46 -6.05 15.33
CA ILE A 148 12.51 -5.93 14.30
C ILE A 148 12.12 -4.84 13.32
N VAL A 149 10.88 -4.84 12.83
CA VAL A 149 10.35 -3.81 11.92
C VAL A 149 10.49 -2.41 12.53
N VAL A 150 10.08 -2.24 13.79
CA VAL A 150 10.19 -0.95 14.49
C VAL A 150 11.66 -0.51 14.60
N ARG A 151 12.58 -1.42 14.93
CA ARG A 151 14.02 -1.10 15.02
C ARG A 151 14.62 -0.72 13.67
N GLU A 152 14.25 -1.42 12.60
CA GLU A 152 14.70 -1.11 11.25
C GLU A 152 14.15 0.24 10.78
N ALA A 153 12.87 0.53 11.04
CA ALA A 153 12.24 1.80 10.74
C ALA A 153 12.96 2.96 11.44
N ILE A 154 13.22 2.82 12.75
CA ILE A 154 13.95 3.82 13.54
C ILE A 154 15.35 4.05 12.95
N ARG A 155 16.10 2.97 12.73
CA ARG A 155 17.46 3.06 12.17
C ARG A 155 17.47 3.76 10.82
N HIS A 156 16.56 3.41 9.93
CA HIS A 156 16.47 4.01 8.61
C HIS A 156 16.17 5.51 8.68
N LEU A 157 15.23 5.94 9.53
CA LEU A 157 14.94 7.35 9.74
C LEU A 157 16.13 8.10 10.38
N GLN A 158 16.79 7.54 11.40
CA GLN A 158 17.97 8.12 12.02
C GLN A 158 19.14 8.31 11.04
N GLN A 159 19.20 7.49 9.99
CA GLN A 159 20.16 7.63 8.89
C GLN A 159 19.74 8.65 7.82
N GLY A 160 18.65 9.38 8.04
CA GLY A 160 18.13 10.39 7.12
C GLY A 160 17.23 9.82 6.01
N GLY A 161 16.82 8.55 6.08
CA GLY A 161 16.03 7.88 5.07
C GLY A 161 14.55 8.25 5.08
N ALA A 162 13.86 7.96 3.97
CA ALA A 162 12.40 8.08 3.86
C ALA A 162 11.71 6.73 4.12
N LEU A 163 10.61 6.75 4.86
CA LEU A 163 9.82 5.57 5.23
C LEU A 163 8.36 5.76 4.88
N LEU A 164 7.79 4.83 4.11
CA LEU A 164 6.35 4.72 3.91
C LEU A 164 5.80 3.58 4.78
N ILE A 165 4.78 3.91 5.56
CA ILE A 165 4.08 2.94 6.40
C ILE A 165 2.57 3.07 6.21
N PHE A 166 1.88 1.92 6.20
CA PHE A 166 0.43 1.80 6.26
C PHE A 166 0.05 1.35 7.68
N PRO A 167 -0.22 2.31 8.59
CA PRO A 167 -0.30 2.00 10.03
C PRO A 167 -1.49 1.13 10.41
N GLY A 168 -2.53 1.05 9.57
CA GLY A 168 -3.66 0.15 9.73
C GLY A 168 -3.30 -1.33 9.61
N GLY A 169 -2.18 -1.65 8.95
CA GLY A 169 -1.65 -3.01 8.79
C GLY A 169 -2.51 -3.94 7.92
N MET A 170 -3.58 -3.44 7.32
CA MET A 170 -4.50 -4.17 6.44
C MET A 170 -5.22 -3.19 5.52
N LEU A 171 -5.92 -3.74 4.51
CA LEU A 171 -6.72 -2.90 3.62
C LEU A 171 -7.76 -2.08 4.39
N GLU A 172 -7.87 -0.82 4.02
CA GLU A 172 -8.80 0.15 4.58
C GLU A 172 -9.82 0.57 3.51
N PRO A 173 -11.00 1.07 3.90
CA PRO A 173 -12.01 1.53 2.94
C PRO A 173 -11.44 2.59 1.99
N ASP A 174 -11.68 2.44 0.68
CA ASP A 174 -11.40 3.49 -0.30
C ASP A 174 -12.38 4.65 -0.08
N PRO A 175 -11.91 5.84 0.34
CA PRO A 175 -12.81 6.92 0.71
C PRO A 175 -13.59 7.51 -0.46
N ALA A 176 -13.24 7.20 -1.71
CA ALA A 176 -14.05 7.57 -2.87
C ALA A 176 -15.27 6.65 -3.09
N LEU A 177 -15.31 5.49 -2.41
CA LEU A 177 -16.28 4.43 -2.70
C LEU A 177 -17.02 3.94 -1.45
N PHE A 178 -16.39 4.03 -0.28
CA PHE A 178 -16.92 3.50 0.98
C PHE A 178 -16.73 4.49 2.13
N PRO A 179 -17.73 4.63 3.00
CA PRO A 179 -17.54 5.31 4.28
C PRO A 179 -16.65 4.45 5.20
N GLY A 180 -16.21 5.06 6.31
CA GLY A 180 -15.56 4.33 7.39
C GLY A 180 -14.05 4.44 7.47
N LEU A 181 -13.39 5.18 6.57
CA LEU A 181 -11.95 5.44 6.69
C LEU A 181 -11.63 6.12 8.03
N GLN A 182 -12.46 7.03 8.51
CA GLN A 182 -12.31 7.70 9.81
C GLN A 182 -12.25 6.69 10.98
N HIS A 183 -13.06 5.62 10.92
CA HIS A 183 -13.01 4.54 11.91
C HIS A 183 -11.76 3.67 11.74
N ALA A 184 -11.27 3.48 10.51
CA ALA A 184 -10.06 2.73 10.25
C ALA A 184 -8.83 3.42 10.85
N LEU A 185 -8.76 4.76 10.85
CA LEU A 185 -7.67 5.51 11.45
C LEU A 185 -7.49 5.20 12.95
N ARG A 186 -8.56 4.85 13.67
CA ARG A 186 -8.49 4.49 15.10
C ARG A 186 -7.64 3.22 15.32
N ARG A 187 -7.48 2.38 14.30
CA ARG A 187 -6.68 1.15 14.34
C ARG A 187 -5.22 1.36 13.93
N TRP A 188 -4.84 2.58 13.55
CA TRP A 188 -3.45 2.88 13.24
C TRP A 188 -2.55 2.57 14.43
N SER A 189 -1.45 1.90 14.14
CA SER A 189 -0.60 1.25 15.13
C SER A 189 0.12 2.24 16.04
N ALA A 190 0.12 1.95 17.34
CA ALA A 190 0.91 2.68 18.34
C ALA A 190 2.43 2.58 18.12
N SER A 191 2.90 1.71 17.23
CA SER A 191 4.31 1.65 16.85
C SER A 191 4.83 2.97 16.28
N LEU A 192 3.96 3.81 15.68
CA LEU A 192 4.31 5.15 15.23
C LEU A 192 4.85 6.02 16.37
N ASN A 193 4.28 5.93 17.58
CA ASN A 193 4.76 6.66 18.74
C ASN A 193 6.19 6.27 19.11
N ILE A 194 6.47 4.97 19.09
CA ILE A 194 7.81 4.45 19.41
C ILE A 194 8.81 4.94 18.35
N ILE A 195 8.45 4.83 17.08
CA ILE A 195 9.32 5.25 15.95
C ILE A 195 9.63 6.74 16.04
N LEU A 196 8.61 7.59 16.17
CA LEU A 196 8.79 9.04 16.13
C LEU A 196 9.47 9.59 17.39
N ARG A 197 9.21 9.02 18.56
CA ARG A 197 9.92 9.39 19.79
C ARG A 197 11.41 9.01 19.74
N ARG A 198 11.79 7.99 18.97
CA ARG A 198 13.19 7.55 18.79
C ARG A 198 13.88 8.19 17.60
N ALA A 199 13.13 8.83 16.70
CA ALA A 199 13.65 9.58 15.55
C ALA A 199 12.99 10.98 15.50
N PRO A 200 13.28 11.88 16.49
CA PRO A 200 12.57 13.14 16.67
C PRO A 200 12.82 14.17 15.55
N GLU A 201 13.92 14.05 14.82
CA GLU A 201 14.26 14.90 13.67
C GLU A 201 13.43 14.60 12.41
N THR A 202 12.56 13.57 12.49
CA THR A 202 11.75 13.13 11.36
C THR A 202 10.68 14.16 11.02
N LYS A 203 10.55 14.48 9.73
CA LYS A 203 9.36 15.15 9.20
C LYS A 203 8.30 14.11 8.89
N VAL A 204 7.05 14.43 9.23
CA VAL A 204 5.91 13.54 8.97
C VAL A 204 5.01 14.17 7.93
N THR A 205 4.64 13.41 6.91
CA THR A 205 3.57 13.74 5.98
C THR A 205 2.53 12.63 5.96
N ILE A 206 1.29 12.98 5.76
CA ILE A 206 0.18 12.03 5.66
C ILE A 206 -0.24 11.97 4.20
N ALA A 207 -0.49 10.78 3.70
CA ALA A 207 -1.00 10.57 2.36
C ALA A 207 -2.36 9.86 2.41
N ILE A 208 -3.41 10.49 1.88
CA ILE A 208 -4.73 9.85 1.72
C ILE A 208 -4.91 9.49 0.26
N VAL A 209 -4.94 8.19 0.01
CA VAL A 209 -5.14 7.59 -1.32
C VAL A 209 -6.60 7.20 -1.48
N SER A 210 -7.14 7.42 -2.68
CA SER A 210 -8.54 7.12 -3.02
C SER A 210 -8.73 6.85 -4.50
N GLY A 211 -9.86 6.22 -4.86
CA GLY A 211 -10.23 5.97 -6.25
C GLY A 211 -9.34 4.94 -6.95
N VAL A 212 -8.77 3.99 -6.20
CA VAL A 212 -7.89 2.94 -6.75
C VAL A 212 -8.67 1.75 -7.34
N ILE A 213 -9.99 1.74 -7.16
CA ILE A 213 -10.87 0.67 -7.61
C ILE A 213 -11.93 1.23 -8.55
N SER A 214 -12.09 0.62 -9.71
CA SER A 214 -13.15 0.97 -10.63
C SER A 214 -14.51 0.50 -10.08
N PRO A 215 -15.53 1.39 -10.05
CA PRO A 215 -16.90 1.03 -9.64
C PRO A 215 -17.48 -0.15 -10.41
N ALA A 216 -17.03 -0.38 -11.65
CA ALA A 216 -17.48 -1.51 -12.47
C ALA A 216 -17.15 -2.86 -11.83
N PHE A 217 -15.99 -2.99 -11.18
CA PHE A 217 -15.62 -4.24 -10.48
C PHE A 217 -16.36 -4.42 -9.16
N LEU A 218 -16.78 -3.34 -8.49
CA LEU A 218 -17.65 -3.42 -7.31
C LEU A 218 -19.07 -3.89 -7.64
N ARG A 219 -19.56 -3.56 -8.84
CA ARG A 219 -20.87 -4.01 -9.33
C ARG A 219 -20.86 -5.45 -9.86
N ASN A 220 -19.67 -6.04 -10.04
CA ASN A 220 -19.55 -7.43 -10.48
C ASN A 220 -20.23 -8.37 -9.46
N PRO A 221 -21.00 -9.38 -9.88
CA PRO A 221 -21.66 -10.31 -8.96
C PRO A 221 -20.74 -10.95 -7.94
N LEU A 222 -19.52 -11.35 -8.34
CA LEU A 222 -18.53 -11.96 -7.42
C LEU A 222 -18.11 -11.02 -6.28
N SER A 223 -18.08 -9.71 -6.53
CA SER A 223 -17.81 -8.71 -5.51
C SER A 223 -19.05 -8.37 -4.71
N ARG A 224 -20.21 -8.24 -5.38
CA ARG A 224 -21.47 -7.80 -4.77
C ARG A 224 -21.98 -8.76 -3.70
N PHE A 225 -21.76 -10.07 -3.87
CA PHE A 225 -22.21 -11.09 -2.92
C PHE A 225 -21.29 -11.27 -1.71
N GLN A 226 -20.22 -10.46 -1.58
CA GLN A 226 -19.36 -10.48 -0.40
C GLN A 226 -20.08 -9.88 0.82
N ARG A 227 -19.81 -10.48 2.01
CA ARG A 227 -20.53 -10.15 3.25
C ARG A 227 -20.20 -8.77 3.84
N SER A 228 -18.97 -8.29 3.64
CA SER A 228 -18.53 -7.02 4.17
C SER A 228 -18.03 -6.07 3.06
N ALA A 229 -18.06 -4.75 3.33
CA ALA A 229 -17.52 -3.75 2.42
C ALA A 229 -16.03 -4.01 2.08
N ILE A 230 -15.23 -4.42 3.06
CA ILE A 230 -13.82 -4.75 2.86
C ILE A 230 -13.64 -6.02 2.02
N ASP A 231 -14.43 -7.07 2.23
CA ASP A 231 -14.33 -8.28 1.42
C ASP A 231 -14.79 -7.99 -0.02
N ARG A 232 -15.81 -7.14 -0.17
CA ARG A 232 -16.28 -6.65 -1.47
C ARG A 232 -15.18 -5.86 -2.19
N GLN A 233 -14.49 -4.98 -1.47
CA GLN A 233 -13.35 -4.22 -1.98
C GLN A 233 -12.21 -5.14 -2.41
N LYS A 234 -11.84 -6.14 -1.60
CA LYS A 234 -10.81 -7.13 -1.93
C LYS A 234 -11.15 -7.92 -3.19
N ALA A 235 -12.38 -8.43 -3.28
CA ALA A 235 -12.82 -9.17 -4.46
C ALA A 235 -12.78 -8.32 -5.73
N ALA A 236 -13.23 -7.07 -5.65
CA ALA A 236 -13.17 -6.12 -6.75
C ALA A 236 -11.73 -5.84 -7.20
N GLN A 237 -10.80 -5.68 -6.27
CA GLN A 237 -9.38 -5.47 -6.57
C GLN A 237 -8.76 -6.68 -7.26
N VAL A 238 -9.03 -7.89 -6.78
CA VAL A 238 -8.53 -9.12 -7.41
C VAL A 238 -9.05 -9.23 -8.84
N LEU A 239 -10.35 -9.01 -9.06
CA LEU A 239 -10.95 -9.05 -10.40
C LEU A 239 -10.35 -7.97 -11.32
N GLN A 240 -10.16 -6.75 -10.80
CA GLN A 240 -9.52 -5.66 -11.54
C GLN A 240 -8.09 -6.01 -11.92
N ALA A 241 -7.27 -6.46 -10.97
CA ALA A 241 -5.89 -6.85 -11.21
C ALA A 241 -5.78 -8.00 -12.21
N VAL A 242 -6.62 -9.05 -12.08
CA VAL A 242 -6.67 -10.16 -13.01
C VAL A 242 -7.00 -9.68 -14.43
N ARG A 243 -8.02 -8.81 -14.57
CA ARG A 243 -8.35 -8.26 -15.89
C ARG A 243 -7.22 -7.43 -16.48
N GLN A 244 -6.56 -6.59 -15.69
CA GLN A 244 -5.42 -5.78 -16.11
C GLN A 244 -4.23 -6.62 -16.55
N LEU A 245 -4.02 -7.76 -15.89
CA LEU A 245 -2.95 -8.71 -16.24
C LEU A 245 -3.26 -9.52 -17.50
N ILE A 246 -4.53 -9.87 -17.75
CA ILE A 246 -4.92 -10.70 -18.90
C ILE A 246 -5.16 -9.87 -20.17
N SER A 247 -5.59 -8.62 -20.02
CA SER A 247 -5.93 -7.74 -21.14
C SER A 247 -5.06 -6.50 -21.15
N ASP A 248 -4.73 -6.00 -22.34
CA ASP A 248 -4.00 -4.74 -22.51
C ASP A 248 -4.85 -3.50 -22.20
N ARG A 249 -6.08 -3.69 -21.72
CA ARG A 249 -6.98 -2.59 -21.37
C ARG A 249 -6.79 -2.19 -19.92
N THR A 250 -6.27 -1.00 -19.71
CA THR A 250 -6.24 -0.35 -18.39
C THR A 250 -7.66 0.10 -18.02
N PRO A 251 -8.16 -0.17 -16.79
CA PRO A 251 -9.44 0.38 -16.35
C PRO A 251 -9.36 1.90 -16.30
N ASP A 252 -10.46 2.54 -16.65
CA ASP A 252 -10.60 3.99 -16.52
C ASP A 252 -10.74 4.36 -15.04
N ILE A 253 -9.60 4.48 -14.37
CA ILE A 253 -9.48 4.94 -12.99
C ILE A 253 -8.41 6.02 -12.92
N THR A 254 -8.72 7.05 -12.14
CA THR A 254 -7.80 8.15 -11.84
C THR A 254 -7.65 8.25 -10.32
N PRO A 255 -6.75 7.45 -9.72
CA PRO A 255 -6.49 7.53 -8.29
C PRO A 255 -6.03 8.94 -7.89
N ARG A 256 -6.42 9.32 -6.68
CA ARG A 256 -6.04 10.61 -6.08
C ARG A 256 -5.22 10.37 -4.84
N ILE A 257 -4.17 11.16 -4.67
CA ILE A 257 -3.36 11.21 -3.46
C ILE A 257 -3.40 12.63 -2.94
N HIS A 258 -3.81 12.79 -1.68
CA HIS A 258 -3.78 14.06 -0.98
C HIS A 258 -2.71 13.96 0.10
N PHE A 259 -1.67 14.80 -0.01
CA PHE A 259 -0.60 14.88 0.99
C PHE A 259 -0.86 16.03 1.95
N SER A 260 -0.52 15.83 3.23
CA SER A 260 -0.34 16.95 4.15
C SER A 260 1.03 17.60 3.92
N ALA A 261 1.20 18.85 4.36
CA ALA A 261 2.52 19.46 4.42
C ALA A 261 3.44 18.64 5.35
N PRO A 262 4.71 18.37 4.94
CA PRO A 262 5.69 17.75 5.81
C PRO A 262 5.93 18.61 7.04
N THR A 263 5.76 18.06 8.24
CA THR A 263 5.85 18.78 9.51
C THR A 263 6.82 18.08 10.45
N ALA A 264 7.67 18.83 11.14
CA ALA A 264 8.58 18.27 12.15
C ALA A 264 7.79 17.56 13.26
N VAL A 265 8.34 16.48 13.81
CA VAL A 265 7.68 15.75 14.92
C VAL A 265 7.41 16.66 16.10
N SER A 266 8.34 17.58 16.45
CA SER A 266 8.17 18.54 17.53
C SER A 266 6.97 19.47 17.33
N GLU A 267 6.71 19.89 16.08
CA GLU A 267 5.58 20.76 15.72
C GLU A 267 4.26 19.96 15.60
N LEU A 268 4.38 18.66 15.27
CA LEU A 268 3.23 17.80 14.99
C LEU A 268 2.28 17.73 16.20
N TYR A 269 2.83 17.65 17.40
CA TYR A 269 2.07 17.49 18.64
C TYR A 269 2.20 18.66 19.64
N ALA A 270 2.88 19.75 19.23
CA ALA A 270 3.11 20.91 20.10
C ALA A 270 1.80 21.51 20.68
N HIS A 271 0.69 21.34 19.97
CA HIS A 271 -0.62 21.87 20.36
C HIS A 271 -1.53 20.82 21.04
N LEU A 272 -1.03 19.58 21.22
CA LEU A 272 -1.79 18.51 21.86
C LEU A 272 -1.43 18.37 23.33
N ALA A 273 -2.42 18.44 24.21
CA ALA A 273 -2.23 18.23 25.65
C ALA A 273 -1.63 16.83 25.98
N THR A 274 -1.88 15.84 25.12
CA THR A 274 -1.42 14.47 25.30
C THR A 274 0.04 14.27 24.91
N GLY A 275 0.62 15.13 24.08
CA GLY A 275 1.95 14.93 23.48
C GLY A 275 2.11 13.60 22.74
N ASP A 276 1.00 13.09 22.16
CA ASP A 276 0.95 11.79 21.45
C ASP A 276 1.08 12.00 19.92
N PRO A 277 2.23 11.61 19.31
CA PRO A 277 2.41 11.75 17.88
C PRO A 277 1.37 11.02 17.03
N LEU A 278 0.90 9.85 17.47
CA LEU A 278 -0.11 9.08 16.74
C LEU A 278 -1.44 9.80 16.72
N GLU A 279 -1.84 10.43 17.83
CA GLU A 279 -3.08 11.22 17.89
C GLU A 279 -2.99 12.41 16.93
N ALA A 280 -1.86 13.12 16.93
CA ALA A 280 -1.61 14.21 15.98
C ALA A 280 -1.72 13.78 14.52
N ILE A 281 -1.14 12.61 14.18
CA ILE A 281 -1.22 12.02 12.84
C ILE A 281 -2.68 11.70 12.48
N ARG A 282 -3.45 11.11 13.40
CA ARG A 282 -4.86 10.77 13.19
C ARG A 282 -5.72 12.02 12.96
N LEU A 283 -5.53 13.04 13.76
CA LEU A 283 -6.27 14.30 13.62
C LEU A 283 -5.97 14.98 12.28
N ARG A 284 -4.71 15.01 11.86
CA ARG A 284 -4.34 15.54 10.54
C ARG A 284 -4.88 14.69 9.38
N ALA A 285 -4.89 13.37 9.55
CA ALA A 285 -5.51 12.48 8.56
C ALA A 285 -7.03 12.75 8.45
N LEU A 286 -7.71 12.96 9.57
CA LEU A 286 -9.13 13.34 9.60
C LEU A 286 -9.38 14.68 8.91
N ASP A 287 -8.59 15.70 9.21
CA ASP A 287 -8.69 17.01 8.55
C ASP A 287 -8.48 16.87 7.03
N LEU A 288 -7.50 16.08 6.62
CA LEU A 288 -7.22 15.84 5.20
C LEU A 288 -8.40 15.12 4.51
N ILE A 289 -9.01 14.13 5.17
CA ILE A 289 -10.20 13.41 4.66
C ILE A 289 -11.39 14.35 4.53
N GLN A 290 -11.63 15.24 5.49
CA GLN A 290 -12.73 16.20 5.45
C GLN A 290 -12.65 17.21 4.30
N ARG A 291 -11.43 17.49 3.84
CA ARG A 291 -11.17 18.37 2.68
C ARG A 291 -11.28 17.68 1.33
N LEU A 292 -11.51 16.36 1.30
CA LEU A 292 -11.68 15.65 0.05
C LEU A 292 -12.99 16.05 -0.65
N PRO A 293 -13.00 16.16 -1.99
CA PRO A 293 -14.18 16.65 -2.72
C PRO A 293 -15.41 15.72 -2.62
N TYR A 294 -15.24 14.54 -2.04
CA TYR A 294 -16.29 13.53 -1.81
C TYR A 294 -16.57 13.28 -0.31
N ALA A 295 -16.05 14.11 0.59
CA ALA A 295 -16.26 13.95 2.03
C ALA A 295 -17.75 13.90 2.40
N HIS A 296 -18.58 14.68 1.70
CA HIS A 296 -20.04 14.70 1.91
C HIS A 296 -20.76 13.43 1.46
N VAL A 297 -20.16 12.61 0.58
CA VAL A 297 -20.72 11.31 0.14
C VAL A 297 -20.51 10.24 1.22
N LEU A 298 -19.54 10.44 2.11
CA LEU A 298 -19.19 9.50 3.16
C LEU A 298 -20.11 9.60 4.39
N ASP A 299 -20.83 10.70 4.54
CA ASP A 299 -21.71 10.98 5.71
C ASP A 299 -23.17 10.57 5.49
N ASN A 300 -23.52 10.08 4.28
CA ASN A 300 -24.89 9.66 3.96
C ASN A 300 -24.93 8.13 3.75
N PRO A 301 -25.22 7.33 4.80
CA PRO A 301 -25.48 5.89 4.65
C PRO A 301 -26.85 5.72 4.00
N GLY A 302 -26.90 5.53 2.67
CA GLY A 302 -28.08 5.08 1.97
C GLY A 302 -28.34 3.60 2.20
#